data_b995c845c73db842c2a4ca19af927493
#
_entry.id   b995c845c73db842c2a4ca19af927493
#
_cell.length_a   1.000
_cell.length_b   1.000
_cell.length_c   1.000
_cell.angle_alpha   90.00
_cell.angle_beta   90.00
_cell.angle_gamma   90.00
#
_symmetry.space_group_name_H-M   'P 1'
#
loop_
_entity.id
_entity.type
_entity.pdbx_description
1 polymer ?
#
loop_
_entity_poly.entity_id
_entity_poly.type
_entity_poly.pdbx_seq_one_letter_code
_entity_poly.pdbx_strand_id
1 'polypeptide(L)'
;MSRSILHCDMNNFYASVECMLDPVLKKYPVAVCGSVEERHGIVLAKNYAAKAFGIKTGDAVWQAKQKCRNLIVVPPHFEEYIKYSKLARNVYQRYTDQVEPYGMDECWLDVSGTENIFGSPEKVANDIRETIKFELGLTISVGVSFNKIFAKLGSDMKKPDAVTVIPKDTFRDKIWGLPAADLLGVGRATQRVLDSYCIRTIGDLAKTDPDFLNRRLGKNGIALWQYANGNDRSRVMNADFVSPVKSVGHGITTIEDLENDEQVWPVFLELTQDIGHKLRVHKKCADGVAIHIRDNTLFSKQWQTALDMPTQSPMLIAKAAFSLFEKRYDWRNPIRSVTIQAINLVPQDTPRQVDLFMNIEKIEKAERLDQCIETIRQRFGKNSIRNGILFQNLRMPSEKPEITMPTGVLC
;
A
#
# COMPACT_ATOMS: atom_id res chain seq x y z
N MET A 1 -9.94 -0.99 -32.75
CA MET A 1 -9.28 0.24 -32.32
C MET A 1 -8.10 -0.11 -31.42
N SER A 2 -6.98 0.59 -31.52
CA SER A 2 -5.87 0.44 -30.60
C SER A 2 -6.28 1.02 -29.23
N ARG A 3 -5.93 0.35 -28.12
CA ARG A 3 -6.17 0.90 -26.78
C ARG A 3 -5.23 2.09 -26.53
N SER A 4 -5.73 3.07 -25.82
CA SER A 4 -4.99 4.28 -25.43
C SER A 4 -5.07 4.44 -23.92
N ILE A 5 -4.01 3.98 -23.22
CA ILE A 5 -3.92 3.97 -21.77
C ILE A 5 -2.95 5.04 -21.31
N LEU A 6 -3.39 5.87 -20.38
CA LEU A 6 -2.55 6.82 -19.67
C LEU A 6 -2.22 6.27 -18.28
N HIS A 7 -1.02 6.59 -17.80
CA HIS A 7 -0.65 6.46 -16.39
C HIS A 7 -0.19 7.81 -15.88
N CYS A 8 -0.94 8.36 -14.93
CA CYS A 8 -0.65 9.63 -14.28
C CYS A 8 0.01 9.38 -12.93
N ASP A 9 1.14 10.04 -12.66
CA ASP A 9 1.94 9.89 -11.45
C ASP A 9 2.30 11.29 -10.89
N MET A 10 1.84 11.60 -9.68
CA MET A 10 2.09 12.90 -9.05
C MET A 10 3.53 12.99 -8.55
N ASN A 11 4.26 14.00 -9.03
CA ASN A 11 5.68 14.13 -8.77
C ASN A 11 5.98 14.43 -7.30
N ASN A 12 6.77 13.57 -6.64
CA ASN A 12 7.17 13.71 -5.23
C ASN A 12 5.99 14.00 -4.28
N PHE A 13 4.87 13.36 -4.48
CA PHE A 13 3.53 13.72 -4.04
C PHE A 13 3.49 14.34 -2.64
N TYR A 14 3.85 13.63 -1.58
CA TYR A 14 3.77 14.15 -0.22
C TYR A 14 4.62 15.41 -0.04
N ALA A 15 5.84 15.40 -0.52
CA ALA A 15 6.72 16.56 -0.41
C ALA A 15 6.23 17.76 -1.24
N SER A 16 5.56 17.51 -2.36
CA SER A 16 4.94 18.55 -3.19
C SER A 16 3.73 19.17 -2.50
N VAL A 17 2.90 18.37 -1.83
CA VAL A 17 1.78 18.87 -1.02
C VAL A 17 2.30 19.71 0.15
N GLU A 18 3.30 19.26 0.90
CA GLU A 18 3.90 20.05 1.98
C GLU A 18 4.46 21.38 1.48
N CYS A 19 5.18 21.35 0.36
CA CYS A 19 5.72 22.57 -0.25
C CYS A 19 4.66 23.51 -0.84
N MET A 20 3.45 23.00 -1.08
CA MET A 20 2.32 23.82 -1.51
C MET A 20 1.61 24.46 -0.31
N LEU A 21 1.45 23.69 0.80
CA LEU A 21 0.89 24.19 2.06
C LEU A 21 1.79 25.24 2.70
N ASP A 22 3.13 25.04 2.65
CA ASP A 22 4.13 26.00 3.06
C ASP A 22 5.10 26.31 1.91
N PRO A 23 4.87 27.40 1.15
CA PRO A 23 5.70 27.77 0.01
C PRO A 23 7.16 28.09 0.35
N VAL A 24 7.49 28.38 1.62
CA VAL A 24 8.88 28.62 2.06
C VAL A 24 9.72 27.37 1.88
N LEU A 25 9.13 26.19 2.09
CA LEU A 25 9.78 24.89 1.95
C LEU A 25 10.32 24.64 0.53
N LYS A 26 9.72 25.24 -0.50
CA LYS A 26 10.20 25.08 -1.91
C LYS A 26 11.65 25.49 -2.12
N LYS A 27 12.19 26.37 -1.26
CA LYS A 27 13.55 26.91 -1.37
C LYS A 27 14.60 25.98 -0.77
N TYR A 28 14.21 24.93 -0.06
CA TYR A 28 15.09 24.09 0.71
C TYR A 28 14.97 22.61 0.30
N PRO A 29 16.00 21.78 0.58
CA PRO A 29 15.85 20.33 0.55
C PRO A 29 14.88 19.90 1.65
N VAL A 30 13.77 19.24 1.26
CA VAL A 30 12.71 18.81 2.17
C VAL A 30 12.47 17.30 2.04
N ALA A 31 12.32 16.63 3.17
CA ALA A 31 11.87 15.25 3.24
C ALA A 31 10.71 15.13 4.22
N VAL A 32 9.64 14.44 3.77
CA VAL A 32 8.55 14.01 4.63
C VAL A 32 8.95 12.70 5.30
N CYS A 33 8.95 12.67 6.63
CA CYS A 33 9.43 11.50 7.38
C CYS A 33 8.47 11.16 8.52
N GLY A 34 8.40 9.88 8.85
CA GLY A 34 7.75 9.43 10.08
C GLY A 34 8.55 9.83 11.33
N SER A 35 7.94 9.63 12.51
CA SER A 35 8.56 9.93 13.81
C SER A 35 9.76 9.03 14.10
N VAL A 36 10.89 9.64 14.43
CA VAL A 36 12.09 8.91 14.87
C VAL A 36 11.88 8.31 16.26
N GLU A 37 11.21 9.03 17.14
CA GLU A 37 10.92 8.63 18.51
C GLU A 37 10.02 7.38 18.55
N GLU A 38 9.10 7.27 17.61
CA GLU A 38 8.23 6.11 17.45
C GLU A 38 8.85 4.99 16.58
N ARG A 39 10.16 5.01 16.33
CA ARG A 39 10.88 4.05 15.46
C ARG A 39 10.40 3.99 14.01
N HIS A 40 9.65 4.99 13.55
CA HIS A 40 9.16 5.14 12.18
C HIS A 40 9.95 6.19 11.38
N GLY A 41 11.12 6.61 11.85
CA GLY A 41 11.94 7.67 11.27
C GLY A 41 12.59 7.32 9.94
N ILE A 42 11.77 7.12 8.90
CA ILE A 42 12.21 6.91 7.51
C ILE A 42 11.67 7.99 6.59
N VAL A 43 12.38 8.24 5.50
CA VAL A 43 11.95 9.13 4.41
C VAL A 43 10.80 8.47 3.65
N LEU A 44 9.62 9.08 3.70
CA LEU A 44 8.43 8.67 2.92
C LEU A 44 8.46 9.30 1.53
N ALA A 45 8.73 10.61 1.46
CA ALA A 45 8.88 11.34 0.22
C ALA A 45 9.93 12.46 0.38
N LYS A 46 10.43 12.99 -0.72
CA LYS A 46 11.39 14.10 -0.73
C LYS A 46 11.20 14.93 -1.99
N ASN A 47 11.48 16.24 -1.89
CA ASN A 47 11.46 17.12 -3.05
C ASN A 47 12.71 16.92 -3.94
N TYR A 48 12.72 17.53 -5.14
CA TYR A 48 13.84 17.39 -6.09
C TYR A 48 15.14 17.95 -5.54
N ALA A 49 15.10 19.00 -4.73
CA ALA A 49 16.30 19.55 -4.09
C ALA A 49 16.94 18.49 -3.15
N ALA A 50 16.15 17.82 -2.31
CA ALA A 50 16.66 16.74 -1.47
C ALA A 50 17.09 15.49 -2.27
N LYS A 51 16.38 15.17 -3.37
CA LYS A 51 16.74 14.08 -4.28
C LYS A 51 18.13 14.29 -4.91
N ALA A 52 18.52 15.51 -5.21
CA ALA A 52 19.84 15.85 -5.78
C ALA A 52 21.01 15.49 -4.85
N PHE A 53 20.79 15.43 -3.53
CA PHE A 53 21.78 14.94 -2.55
C PHE A 53 21.80 13.40 -2.43
N GLY A 54 21.08 12.66 -3.28
CA GLY A 54 21.06 11.21 -3.26
C GLY A 54 20.21 10.61 -2.13
N ILE A 55 19.30 11.39 -1.53
CA ILE A 55 18.34 10.91 -0.54
C ILE A 55 17.31 10.01 -1.25
N LYS A 56 17.05 8.83 -0.68
CA LYS A 56 16.10 7.84 -1.22
C LYS A 56 14.91 7.65 -0.27
N THR A 57 13.76 7.31 -0.82
CA THR A 57 12.62 6.79 -0.04
C THR A 57 13.06 5.52 0.68
N GLY A 58 12.73 5.42 1.98
CA GLY A 58 13.19 4.34 2.84
C GLY A 58 14.53 4.59 3.55
N ASP A 59 15.27 5.66 3.22
CA ASP A 59 16.44 6.06 4.02
C ASP A 59 15.99 6.40 5.45
N ALA A 60 16.75 5.98 6.46
CA ALA A 60 16.53 6.48 7.80
C ALA A 60 16.84 7.99 7.88
N VAL A 61 16.15 8.73 8.75
CA VAL A 61 16.31 10.18 8.88
C VAL A 61 17.77 10.56 9.13
N TRP A 62 18.50 9.81 9.95
CA TRP A 62 19.92 10.06 10.20
C TRP A 62 20.78 9.89 8.94
N GLN A 63 20.51 8.90 8.09
CA GLN A 63 21.21 8.70 6.80
C GLN A 63 20.92 9.86 5.85
N ALA A 64 19.64 10.29 5.78
CA ALA A 64 19.26 11.44 4.96
C ALA A 64 19.95 12.73 5.40
N LYS A 65 20.05 12.98 6.73
CA LYS A 65 20.78 14.12 7.30
C LYS A 65 22.30 14.06 7.06
N GLN A 66 22.89 12.85 7.03
CA GLN A 66 24.30 12.71 6.63
C GLN A 66 24.54 13.12 5.17
N LYS A 67 23.61 12.80 4.26
CA LYS A 67 23.68 13.18 2.84
C LYS A 67 23.44 14.69 2.62
N CYS A 68 22.57 15.29 3.43
CA CYS A 68 22.20 16.71 3.34
C CYS A 68 22.04 17.31 4.74
N ARG A 69 23.03 18.07 5.20
CA ARG A 69 23.02 18.68 6.56
C ARG A 69 21.90 19.69 6.74
N ASN A 70 21.51 20.40 5.68
CA ASN A 70 20.46 21.41 5.70
C ASN A 70 19.08 20.83 5.35
N LEU A 71 18.89 19.50 5.46
CA LEU A 71 17.62 18.85 5.18
C LEU A 71 16.56 19.27 6.19
N ILE A 72 15.47 19.84 5.70
CA ILE A 72 14.27 20.10 6.50
C ILE A 72 13.44 18.82 6.51
N VAL A 73 13.16 18.33 7.70
CA VAL A 73 12.31 17.15 7.93
C VAL A 73 10.94 17.63 8.40
N VAL A 74 9.88 17.22 7.70
CA VAL A 74 8.50 17.56 8.05
C VAL A 74 7.71 16.28 8.35
N PRO A 75 6.77 16.30 9.32
CA PRO A 75 5.89 15.17 9.57
C PRO A 75 4.88 15.02 8.43
N PRO A 76 4.31 13.82 8.19
CA PRO A 76 3.30 13.62 7.17
C PRO A 76 1.92 14.14 7.60
N HIS A 77 1.23 14.82 6.68
CA HIS A 77 -0.17 15.25 6.83
C HIS A 77 -1.08 14.41 5.90
N PHE A 78 -1.32 13.15 6.28
CA PHE A 78 -2.04 12.19 5.44
C PHE A 78 -3.44 12.63 5.03
N GLU A 79 -4.15 13.39 5.84
CA GLU A 79 -5.48 13.94 5.51
C GLU A 79 -5.40 14.84 4.27
N GLU A 80 -4.40 15.70 4.20
CA GLU A 80 -4.17 16.54 3.03
C GLU A 80 -3.78 15.70 1.81
N TYR A 81 -2.96 14.65 1.99
CA TYR A 81 -2.61 13.77 0.87
C TYR A 81 -3.82 13.04 0.32
N ILE A 82 -4.71 12.52 1.17
CA ILE A 82 -5.97 11.90 0.75
C ILE A 82 -6.86 12.90 0.01
N LYS A 83 -6.94 14.14 0.49
CA LYS A 83 -7.72 15.22 -0.13
C LYS A 83 -7.19 15.52 -1.53
N TYR A 84 -5.89 15.77 -1.70
CA TYR A 84 -5.30 16.06 -3.01
C TYR A 84 -5.32 14.86 -3.95
N SER A 85 -5.18 13.64 -3.45
CA SER A 85 -5.40 12.41 -4.20
C SER A 85 -6.81 12.33 -4.79
N LYS A 86 -7.84 12.66 -3.99
CA LYS A 86 -9.25 12.71 -4.45
C LYS A 86 -9.47 13.82 -5.48
N LEU A 87 -8.93 15.01 -5.24
CA LEU A 87 -9.05 16.13 -6.17
C LEU A 87 -8.43 15.81 -7.54
N ALA A 88 -7.25 15.18 -7.56
CA ALA A 88 -6.61 14.74 -8.79
C ALA A 88 -7.47 13.71 -9.55
N ARG A 89 -8.05 12.73 -8.84
CA ARG A 89 -8.98 11.76 -9.46
C ARG A 89 -10.22 12.43 -10.04
N ASN A 90 -10.77 13.46 -9.39
CA ASN A 90 -11.89 14.22 -9.93
C ASN A 90 -11.52 14.94 -11.25
N VAL A 91 -10.26 15.39 -11.37
CA VAL A 91 -9.77 15.94 -12.67
C VAL A 91 -9.72 14.84 -13.71
N TYR A 92 -9.15 13.66 -13.39
CA TYR A 92 -9.07 12.54 -14.32
C TYR A 92 -10.44 12.08 -14.83
N GLN A 93 -11.45 12.04 -13.96
CA GLN A 93 -12.82 11.64 -14.31
C GLN A 93 -13.53 12.60 -15.28
N ARG A 94 -13.01 13.80 -15.51
CA ARG A 94 -13.54 14.71 -16.55
C ARG A 94 -13.27 14.19 -17.97
N TYR A 95 -12.28 13.31 -18.13
CA TYR A 95 -11.82 12.80 -19.43
C TYR A 95 -12.29 11.38 -19.72
N THR A 96 -12.52 10.57 -18.71
CA THR A 96 -12.97 9.17 -18.82
C THR A 96 -13.58 8.68 -17.52
N ASP A 97 -14.50 7.72 -17.57
CA ASP A 97 -15.02 6.99 -16.41
C ASP A 97 -14.15 5.80 -16.01
N GLN A 98 -13.22 5.40 -16.87
CA GLN A 98 -12.27 4.33 -16.60
C GLN A 98 -11.00 4.90 -15.94
N VAL A 99 -11.07 5.10 -14.63
CA VAL A 99 -9.99 5.62 -13.78
C VAL A 99 -9.71 4.62 -12.67
N GLU A 100 -8.58 3.94 -12.76
CA GLU A 100 -8.15 2.94 -11.79
C GLU A 100 -7.02 3.48 -10.93
N PRO A 101 -7.23 3.67 -9.63
CA PRO A 101 -6.18 4.08 -8.71
C PRO A 101 -5.09 3.01 -8.55
N TYR A 102 -3.83 3.46 -8.47
CA TYR A 102 -2.69 2.64 -8.10
C TYR A 102 -1.84 3.41 -7.08
N GLY A 103 -2.18 3.25 -5.81
CA GLY A 103 -1.62 4.11 -4.77
C GLY A 103 -2.41 5.40 -4.55
N MET A 104 -1.84 6.33 -3.78
CA MET A 104 -2.45 7.64 -3.50
C MET A 104 -2.21 8.66 -4.61
N ASP A 105 -1.12 8.52 -5.32
CA ASP A 105 -0.56 9.47 -6.28
C ASP A 105 -0.55 8.98 -7.72
N GLU A 106 -0.93 7.73 -7.96
CA GLU A 106 -0.92 7.11 -9.28
C GLU A 106 -2.32 6.67 -9.73
N CYS A 107 -2.62 6.81 -11.03
CA CYS A 107 -3.84 6.30 -11.64
C CYS A 107 -3.60 5.85 -13.06
N TRP A 108 -4.24 4.75 -13.48
CA TRP A 108 -4.43 4.44 -14.90
C TRP A 108 -5.75 5.01 -15.39
N LEU A 109 -5.74 5.50 -16.63
CA LEU A 109 -6.91 5.99 -17.34
C LEU A 109 -6.99 5.28 -18.70
N ASP A 110 -8.16 4.79 -19.09
CA ASP A 110 -8.40 4.34 -20.47
C ASP A 110 -9.17 5.42 -21.21
N VAL A 111 -8.53 6.04 -22.20
CA VAL A 111 -9.09 7.11 -23.02
C VAL A 111 -9.36 6.65 -24.46
N SER A 112 -9.44 5.33 -24.71
CA SER A 112 -9.58 4.75 -26.06
C SER A 112 -10.85 5.19 -26.79
N GLY A 113 -11.89 5.62 -26.09
CA GLY A 113 -13.16 6.05 -26.72
C GLY A 113 -13.38 7.55 -26.71
N THR A 114 -12.43 8.36 -26.24
CA THR A 114 -12.63 9.79 -25.98
C THR A 114 -11.98 10.71 -27.02
N GLU A 115 -11.32 10.15 -28.03
CA GLU A 115 -10.56 10.90 -29.05
C GLU A 115 -11.41 11.93 -29.82
N ASN A 116 -12.68 11.62 -30.12
CA ASN A 116 -13.57 12.52 -30.80
C ASN A 116 -13.97 13.76 -29.98
N ILE A 117 -13.83 13.68 -28.66
CA ILE A 117 -14.22 14.74 -27.71
C ILE A 117 -13.00 15.58 -27.34
N PHE A 118 -11.91 14.91 -26.93
CA PHE A 118 -10.74 15.56 -26.34
C PHE A 118 -9.51 15.59 -27.24
N GLY A 119 -9.53 14.87 -28.35
CA GLY A 119 -8.41 14.74 -29.28
C GLY A 119 -7.50 13.57 -28.95
N SER A 120 -6.26 13.62 -29.45
CA SER A 120 -5.31 12.51 -29.31
C SER A 120 -4.99 12.19 -27.83
N PRO A 121 -4.61 10.94 -27.50
CA PRO A 121 -4.22 10.55 -26.13
C PRO A 121 -3.08 11.40 -25.57
N GLU A 122 -2.15 11.84 -26.42
CA GLU A 122 -1.06 12.73 -26.02
C GLU A 122 -1.57 14.14 -25.66
N LYS A 123 -2.55 14.65 -26.41
CA LYS A 123 -3.21 15.92 -26.07
C LYS A 123 -3.93 15.81 -24.74
N VAL A 124 -4.73 14.76 -24.52
CA VAL A 124 -5.42 14.50 -23.26
C VAL A 124 -4.42 14.45 -22.10
N ALA A 125 -3.28 13.78 -22.27
CA ALA A 125 -2.23 13.69 -21.25
C ALA A 125 -1.65 15.08 -20.90
N ASN A 126 -1.43 15.94 -21.88
CA ASN A 126 -0.96 17.31 -21.66
C ASN A 126 -2.06 18.18 -21.03
N ASP A 127 -3.30 18.08 -21.45
CA ASP A 127 -4.42 18.81 -20.88
C ASP A 127 -4.62 18.45 -19.39
N ILE A 128 -4.56 17.17 -19.03
CA ILE A 128 -4.59 16.70 -17.65
C ILE A 128 -3.42 17.27 -16.85
N ARG A 129 -2.21 17.21 -17.37
CA ARG A 129 -0.98 17.71 -16.73
C ARG A 129 -1.09 19.20 -16.40
N GLU A 130 -1.51 20.01 -17.37
CA GLU A 130 -1.70 21.45 -17.17
C GLU A 130 -2.85 21.75 -16.21
N THR A 131 -3.97 21.01 -16.28
CA THR A 131 -5.11 21.17 -15.37
C THR A 131 -4.70 20.90 -13.92
N ILE A 132 -3.99 19.79 -13.64
CA ILE A 132 -3.47 19.48 -12.29
C ILE A 132 -2.53 20.58 -11.79
N LYS A 133 -1.68 21.09 -12.67
CA LYS A 133 -0.72 22.15 -12.33
C LYS A 133 -1.44 23.46 -12.00
N PHE A 134 -2.43 23.83 -12.80
CA PHE A 134 -3.16 25.08 -12.61
C PHE A 134 -4.15 25.02 -11.44
N GLU A 135 -4.96 23.94 -11.34
CA GLU A 135 -6.03 23.85 -10.34
C GLU A 135 -5.50 23.40 -8.97
N LEU A 136 -4.50 22.51 -8.93
CA LEU A 136 -4.03 21.91 -7.68
C LEU A 136 -2.62 22.37 -7.26
N GLY A 137 -1.91 23.11 -8.09
CA GLY A 137 -0.53 23.53 -7.81
C GLY A 137 0.49 22.40 -7.73
N LEU A 138 0.12 21.20 -8.21
CA LEU A 138 0.95 20.00 -8.24
C LEU A 138 1.41 19.71 -9.66
N THR A 139 2.50 18.95 -9.81
CA THR A 139 2.94 18.47 -11.13
C THR A 139 2.79 16.97 -11.23
N ILE A 140 2.51 16.49 -12.43
CA ILE A 140 2.41 15.06 -12.73
C ILE A 140 3.29 14.68 -13.91
N SER A 141 3.71 13.42 -13.95
CA SER A 141 4.29 12.83 -15.15
C SER A 141 3.31 11.80 -15.71
N VAL A 142 3.11 11.84 -17.02
CA VAL A 142 2.10 11.00 -17.69
C VAL A 142 2.79 10.11 -18.73
N GLY A 143 2.58 8.81 -18.59
CA GLY A 143 2.93 7.85 -19.64
C GLY A 143 1.71 7.51 -20.49
N VAL A 144 1.88 7.53 -21.81
CA VAL A 144 0.84 7.20 -22.78
C VAL A 144 1.25 5.95 -23.55
N SER A 145 0.44 4.90 -23.54
CA SER A 145 0.74 3.67 -24.25
C SER A 145 -0.51 2.86 -24.60
N PHE A 146 -0.34 1.68 -25.17
CA PHE A 146 -1.42 0.76 -25.57
C PHE A 146 -1.75 -0.29 -24.48
N ASN A 147 -1.03 -0.31 -23.36
CA ASN A 147 -1.27 -1.17 -22.20
C ASN A 147 -0.86 -0.47 -20.89
N LYS A 148 -1.32 -1.00 -19.75
CA LYS A 148 -1.07 -0.44 -18.42
C LYS A 148 0.41 -0.45 -18.02
N ILE A 149 1.13 -1.51 -18.39
CA ILE A 149 2.52 -1.72 -18.00
C ILE A 149 3.44 -0.67 -18.64
N PHE A 150 3.27 -0.44 -19.93
CA PHE A 150 4.09 0.54 -20.64
C PHE A 150 3.65 1.99 -20.38
N ALA A 151 2.35 2.21 -20.10
CA ALA A 151 1.92 3.52 -19.64
C ALA A 151 2.61 3.88 -18.31
N LYS A 152 2.67 2.94 -17.34
CA LYS A 152 3.41 3.18 -16.10
C LYS A 152 4.90 3.38 -16.33
N LEU A 153 5.54 2.53 -17.12
CA LEU A 153 6.95 2.70 -17.47
C LEU A 153 7.21 4.10 -18.07
N GLY A 154 6.33 4.55 -18.98
CA GLY A 154 6.43 5.87 -19.60
C GLY A 154 6.38 7.01 -18.61
N SER A 155 5.52 6.95 -17.58
CA SER A 155 5.44 7.99 -16.55
C SER A 155 6.71 8.10 -15.70
N ASP A 156 7.49 7.01 -15.60
CA ASP A 156 8.75 6.97 -14.86
C ASP A 156 9.98 7.43 -15.67
N MET A 157 9.92 7.36 -17.02
CA MET A 157 11.06 7.66 -17.89
C MET A 157 11.49 9.14 -17.86
N LYS A 158 10.50 10.06 -17.78
CA LYS A 158 10.76 11.50 -17.72
C LYS A 158 9.99 12.10 -16.55
N LYS A 159 10.74 12.64 -15.58
CA LYS A 159 10.21 13.34 -14.39
C LYS A 159 11.08 14.57 -14.12
N PRO A 160 10.52 15.67 -13.65
CA PRO A 160 9.09 15.94 -13.40
C PRO A 160 8.36 16.54 -14.61
N ASP A 161 7.03 16.67 -14.45
CA ASP A 161 6.16 17.52 -15.30
C ASP A 161 6.32 17.21 -16.80
N ALA A 162 6.16 15.95 -17.19
CA ALA A 162 6.42 15.49 -18.55
C ALA A 162 5.40 14.47 -19.05
N VAL A 163 5.24 14.42 -20.37
CA VAL A 163 4.49 13.36 -21.07
C VAL A 163 5.47 12.48 -21.84
N THR A 164 5.31 11.16 -21.73
CA THR A 164 6.10 10.18 -22.46
C THR A 164 5.18 9.23 -23.23
N VAL A 165 5.31 9.17 -24.53
CA VAL A 165 4.51 8.28 -25.39
C VAL A 165 5.34 7.06 -25.76
N ILE A 166 4.77 5.86 -25.57
CA ILE A 166 5.34 4.58 -26.00
C ILE A 166 4.38 3.92 -26.99
N PRO A 167 4.55 4.17 -28.32
CA PRO A 167 3.68 3.62 -29.36
C PRO A 167 3.89 2.11 -29.53
N LYS A 168 2.84 1.44 -30.04
CA LYS A 168 2.83 -0.02 -30.20
C LYS A 168 3.81 -0.53 -31.25
N ASP A 169 4.04 0.23 -32.28
CA ASP A 169 4.92 -0.10 -33.42
C ASP A 169 6.41 0.05 -33.10
N THR A 170 6.76 0.99 -32.22
CA THR A 170 8.16 1.34 -31.89
C THR A 170 8.55 1.08 -30.45
N PHE A 171 7.72 0.39 -29.64
CA PHE A 171 8.00 0.19 -28.23
C PHE A 171 9.33 -0.52 -27.97
N ARG A 172 9.68 -1.50 -28.84
CA ARG A 172 10.92 -2.27 -28.68
C ARG A 172 12.15 -1.38 -28.69
N ASP A 173 12.22 -0.48 -29.64
CA ASP A 173 13.34 0.46 -29.79
C ASP A 173 13.43 1.42 -28.61
N LYS A 174 12.28 1.79 -28.02
CA LYS A 174 12.21 2.71 -26.88
C LYS A 174 12.54 2.07 -25.54
N ILE A 175 12.12 0.80 -25.31
CA ILE A 175 12.14 0.25 -23.95
C ILE A 175 13.01 -0.99 -23.78
N TRP A 176 13.32 -1.73 -24.84
CA TRP A 176 14.10 -2.96 -24.67
C TRP A 176 15.53 -2.75 -24.17
N GLY A 177 16.10 -1.56 -24.38
CA GLY A 177 17.39 -1.16 -23.82
C GLY A 177 17.35 -0.74 -22.34
N LEU A 178 16.15 -0.52 -21.76
CA LEU A 178 16.00 -0.12 -20.36
C LEU A 178 16.28 -1.30 -19.40
N PRO A 179 16.70 -1.00 -18.15
CA PRO A 179 16.89 -2.04 -17.14
C PRO A 179 15.61 -2.86 -16.93
N ALA A 180 15.76 -4.20 -16.77
CA ALA A 180 14.63 -5.07 -16.43
C ALA A 180 13.95 -4.67 -15.11
N ALA A 181 14.71 -4.06 -14.20
CA ALA A 181 14.22 -3.54 -12.91
C ALA A 181 13.20 -2.41 -13.04
N ASP A 182 13.15 -1.71 -14.18
CA ASP A 182 12.18 -0.63 -14.43
C ASP A 182 10.80 -1.16 -14.81
N LEU A 183 10.70 -2.45 -15.17
CA LEU A 183 9.43 -3.07 -15.53
C LEU A 183 8.60 -3.35 -14.27
N LEU A 184 7.32 -2.99 -14.31
CA LEU A 184 6.38 -3.27 -13.22
C LEU A 184 6.39 -4.76 -12.86
N GLY A 185 6.52 -5.06 -11.55
CA GLY A 185 6.61 -6.43 -11.03
C GLY A 185 8.04 -6.96 -10.83
N VAL A 186 9.07 -6.23 -11.25
CA VAL A 186 10.47 -6.56 -10.97
C VAL A 186 10.94 -5.83 -9.72
N GLY A 187 10.72 -6.43 -8.56
CA GLY A 187 11.28 -5.95 -7.29
C GLY A 187 12.71 -6.45 -7.06
N ARG A 188 13.34 -5.99 -5.98
CA ARG A 188 14.76 -6.31 -5.62
C ARG A 188 15.07 -7.81 -5.60
N ALA A 189 14.13 -8.66 -5.16
CA ALA A 189 14.32 -10.12 -5.14
C ALA A 189 14.31 -10.70 -6.55
N THR A 190 13.34 -10.31 -7.37
CA THR A 190 13.24 -10.72 -8.78
C THR A 190 14.45 -10.23 -9.57
N GLN A 191 14.87 -8.98 -9.37
CA GLN A 191 16.07 -8.43 -10.02
C GLN A 191 17.31 -9.27 -9.72
N ARG A 192 17.55 -9.63 -8.45
CA ARG A 192 18.71 -10.50 -8.09
C ARG A 192 18.68 -11.83 -8.82
N VAL A 193 17.52 -12.43 -8.99
CA VAL A 193 17.36 -13.68 -9.74
C VAL A 193 17.67 -13.43 -11.23
N LEU A 194 17.12 -12.40 -11.84
CA LEU A 194 17.39 -12.05 -13.25
C LEU A 194 18.87 -11.75 -13.49
N ASP A 195 19.50 -10.96 -12.62
CA ASP A 195 20.93 -10.61 -12.70
C ASP A 195 21.83 -11.84 -12.63
N SER A 196 21.48 -12.87 -11.83
CA SER A 196 22.22 -14.11 -11.72
C SER A 196 22.24 -14.93 -13.02
N TYR A 197 21.32 -14.64 -13.94
CA TYR A 197 21.23 -15.24 -15.28
C TYR A 197 21.57 -14.25 -16.40
N CYS A 198 22.20 -13.13 -16.06
CA CYS A 198 22.58 -12.08 -17.02
C CYS A 198 21.39 -11.46 -17.78
N ILE A 199 20.17 -11.54 -17.25
CA ILE A 199 18.97 -10.89 -17.79
C ILE A 199 18.91 -9.48 -17.18
N ARG A 200 19.46 -8.49 -17.84
CA ARG A 200 19.64 -7.14 -17.31
C ARG A 200 18.68 -6.11 -17.89
N THR A 201 18.25 -6.33 -19.14
CA THR A 201 17.38 -5.41 -19.85
C THR A 201 15.99 -6.01 -20.06
N ILE A 202 15.01 -5.14 -20.35
CA ILE A 202 13.65 -5.56 -20.75
C ILE A 202 13.73 -6.42 -22.03
N GLY A 203 14.65 -6.08 -22.95
CA GLY A 203 14.88 -6.87 -24.17
C GLY A 203 15.46 -8.26 -23.89
N ASP A 204 16.37 -8.40 -22.93
CA ASP A 204 16.87 -9.71 -22.51
C ASP A 204 15.74 -10.57 -21.93
N LEU A 205 14.92 -9.96 -21.06
CA LEU A 205 13.75 -10.63 -20.48
C LEU A 205 12.74 -11.08 -21.55
N ALA A 206 12.49 -10.23 -22.54
CA ALA A 206 11.55 -10.51 -23.64
C ALA A 206 12.02 -11.67 -24.54
N LYS A 207 13.33 -11.84 -24.69
CA LYS A 207 13.95 -12.87 -25.54
C LYS A 207 14.23 -14.18 -24.79
N THR A 208 14.15 -14.17 -23.45
CA THR A 208 14.40 -15.36 -22.63
C THR A 208 13.27 -16.38 -22.82
N ASP A 209 13.60 -17.67 -22.79
CA ASP A 209 12.61 -18.75 -22.83
C ASP A 209 11.61 -18.65 -21.66
N PRO A 210 10.29 -18.56 -21.96
CA PRO A 210 9.27 -18.45 -20.92
C PRO A 210 9.23 -19.65 -19.96
N ASP A 211 9.56 -20.87 -20.43
CA ASP A 211 9.62 -22.04 -19.55
C ASP A 211 10.78 -21.97 -18.57
N PHE A 212 11.91 -21.39 -18.99
CA PHE A 212 13.00 -21.10 -18.08
C PHE A 212 12.58 -20.11 -17.00
N LEU A 213 11.91 -19.01 -17.36
CA LEU A 213 11.40 -18.01 -16.41
C LEU A 213 10.37 -18.62 -15.45
N ASN A 214 9.51 -19.51 -15.96
CA ASN A 214 8.54 -20.23 -15.12
C ASN A 214 9.22 -21.10 -14.07
N ARG A 215 10.27 -21.85 -14.45
CA ARG A 215 11.04 -22.68 -13.50
C ARG A 215 11.73 -21.86 -12.41
N ARG A 216 12.12 -20.61 -12.68
CA ARG A 216 12.87 -19.74 -11.74
C ARG A 216 12.01 -18.80 -10.92
N LEU A 217 10.96 -18.26 -11.50
CA LEU A 217 10.11 -17.21 -10.94
C LEU A 217 8.63 -17.62 -10.86
N GLY A 218 8.28 -18.85 -11.28
CA GLY A 218 6.89 -19.31 -11.31
C GLY A 218 6.01 -18.48 -12.26
N LYS A 219 4.74 -18.39 -11.94
CA LYS A 219 3.76 -17.62 -12.73
C LYS A 219 4.17 -16.17 -12.96
N ASN A 220 4.93 -15.59 -12.01
CA ASN A 220 5.45 -14.23 -12.13
C ASN A 220 6.44 -14.09 -13.29
N GLY A 221 7.29 -15.12 -13.52
CA GLY A 221 8.22 -15.14 -14.65
C GLY A 221 7.51 -15.07 -15.99
N ILE A 222 6.42 -15.85 -16.15
CA ILE A 222 5.59 -15.81 -17.37
C ILE A 222 4.95 -14.43 -17.55
N ALA A 223 4.40 -13.86 -16.48
CA ALA A 223 3.77 -12.53 -16.55
C ALA A 223 4.78 -11.45 -16.97
N LEU A 224 5.98 -11.47 -16.39
CA LEU A 224 7.05 -10.53 -16.73
C LEU A 224 7.49 -10.66 -18.20
N TRP A 225 7.60 -11.90 -18.69
CA TRP A 225 7.89 -12.16 -20.11
C TRP A 225 6.79 -11.59 -21.02
N GLN A 226 5.52 -11.81 -20.67
CA GLN A 226 4.40 -11.23 -21.40
C GLN A 226 4.45 -9.71 -21.41
N TYR A 227 4.73 -9.08 -20.25
CA TYR A 227 4.86 -7.64 -20.12
C TYR A 227 6.01 -7.09 -20.98
N ALA A 228 7.18 -7.69 -20.95
CA ALA A 228 8.33 -7.28 -21.76
C ALA A 228 8.05 -7.36 -23.26
N ASN A 229 7.16 -8.25 -23.69
CA ASN A 229 6.69 -8.41 -25.07
C ASN A 229 5.44 -7.54 -25.39
N GLY A 230 4.95 -6.72 -24.45
CA GLY A 230 3.80 -5.86 -24.68
C GLY A 230 2.44 -6.56 -24.64
N ASN A 231 2.38 -7.78 -24.14
CA ASN A 231 1.20 -8.64 -24.15
C ASN A 231 0.28 -8.46 -22.91
N ASP A 232 0.28 -7.28 -22.30
CA ASP A 232 -0.68 -6.97 -21.23
C ASP A 232 -2.05 -6.62 -21.80
N ARG A 233 -3.10 -7.36 -21.38
CA ARG A 233 -4.50 -7.15 -21.76
C ARG A 233 -5.37 -6.74 -20.57
N SER A 234 -4.80 -6.45 -19.42
CA SER A 234 -5.55 -6.02 -18.24
C SER A 234 -6.37 -4.76 -18.56
N ARG A 235 -7.60 -4.74 -18.07
CA ARG A 235 -8.49 -3.58 -18.26
C ARG A 235 -8.19 -2.53 -17.20
N VAL A 236 -8.41 -1.27 -17.54
CA VAL A 236 -8.54 -0.21 -16.54
C VAL A 236 -9.95 -0.32 -15.96
N MET A 237 -10.04 -0.35 -14.64
CA MET A 237 -11.32 -0.45 -13.94
C MET A 237 -12.07 0.89 -13.98
N ASN A 238 -13.39 0.83 -13.87
CA ASN A 238 -14.19 2.04 -13.72
C ASN A 238 -13.91 2.72 -12.37
N ALA A 239 -14.13 4.01 -12.31
CA ALA A 239 -13.87 4.83 -11.14
C ALA A 239 -14.68 4.42 -9.89
N ASP A 240 -15.82 3.79 -10.07
CA ASP A 240 -16.70 3.25 -9.03
C ASP A 240 -16.35 1.81 -8.61
N PHE A 241 -15.38 1.17 -9.27
CA PHE A 241 -14.97 -0.19 -8.92
C PHE A 241 -14.35 -0.25 -7.54
N VAL A 242 -14.95 -1.06 -6.67
CA VAL A 242 -14.42 -1.36 -5.33
C VAL A 242 -13.81 -2.75 -5.32
N SER A 243 -12.51 -2.83 -5.08
CA SER A 243 -11.82 -4.10 -4.97
C SER A 243 -12.32 -4.91 -3.77
N PRO A 244 -12.64 -6.21 -3.92
CA PRO A 244 -13.06 -7.03 -2.79
C PRO A 244 -11.99 -7.09 -1.69
N VAL A 245 -12.40 -6.86 -0.45
CA VAL A 245 -11.50 -6.99 0.71
C VAL A 245 -11.15 -8.46 0.91
N LYS A 246 -9.87 -8.81 0.80
CA LYS A 246 -9.36 -10.17 0.93
C LYS A 246 -8.90 -10.49 2.34
N SER A 247 -8.45 -9.50 3.08
CA SER A 247 -7.98 -9.61 4.46
C SER A 247 -8.08 -8.26 5.16
N VAL A 248 -8.13 -8.28 6.49
CA VAL A 248 -8.09 -7.08 7.34
C VAL A 248 -6.98 -7.26 8.35
N GLY A 249 -6.03 -6.36 8.38
CA GLY A 249 -4.90 -6.44 9.29
C GLY A 249 -4.55 -5.11 9.93
N HIS A 250 -3.89 -5.20 11.07
CA HIS A 250 -3.24 -4.08 11.73
C HIS A 250 -1.88 -4.53 12.27
N GLY A 251 -0.86 -3.71 12.07
CA GLY A 251 0.50 -3.98 12.53
C GLY A 251 1.14 -2.74 13.10
N ILE A 252 2.01 -2.96 14.11
CA ILE A 252 2.68 -1.88 14.80
C ILE A 252 4.14 -2.22 15.05
N THR A 253 5.00 -1.20 14.98
CA THR A 253 6.33 -1.23 15.56
C THR A 253 6.26 -0.60 16.94
N THR A 254 6.62 -1.33 17.96
CA THR A 254 6.57 -0.84 19.34
C THR A 254 7.69 0.17 19.63
N ILE A 255 7.47 1.12 20.52
CA ILE A 255 8.44 2.15 20.91
C ILE A 255 9.67 1.49 21.56
N GLU A 256 9.41 0.48 22.38
CA GLU A 256 10.41 -0.38 23.01
C GLU A 256 10.19 -1.83 22.60
N ASP A 257 11.23 -2.65 22.67
CA ASP A 257 11.10 -4.07 22.36
C ASP A 257 10.23 -4.79 23.43
N LEU A 258 9.42 -5.76 22.98
CA LEU A 258 8.66 -6.63 23.87
C LEU A 258 9.52 -7.83 24.24
N GLU A 259 9.54 -8.19 25.53
CA GLU A 259 10.47 -9.16 26.10
C GLU A 259 9.80 -10.42 26.67
N ASN A 260 8.48 -10.39 26.83
CA ASN A 260 7.70 -11.50 27.39
C ASN A 260 6.24 -11.49 26.91
N ASP A 261 5.53 -12.58 27.19
CA ASP A 261 4.14 -12.80 26.79
C ASP A 261 3.18 -11.77 27.41
N GLU A 262 3.46 -11.32 28.63
CA GLU A 262 2.63 -10.34 29.35
C GLU A 262 2.63 -8.98 28.64
N GLN A 263 3.71 -8.63 27.97
CA GLN A 263 3.82 -7.40 27.18
C GLN A 263 3.18 -7.55 25.77
N VAL A 264 3.18 -8.76 25.22
CA VAL A 264 2.63 -9.05 23.89
C VAL A 264 1.10 -9.09 23.91
N TRP A 265 0.50 -9.70 24.93
CA TRP A 265 -0.94 -9.89 25.01
C TRP A 265 -1.74 -8.58 24.89
N PRO A 266 -1.43 -7.49 25.63
CA PRO A 266 -2.15 -6.23 25.50
C PRO A 266 -2.02 -5.62 24.10
N VAL A 267 -0.87 -5.76 23.44
CA VAL A 267 -0.66 -5.30 22.06
C VAL A 267 -1.57 -6.06 21.10
N PHE A 268 -1.66 -7.39 21.22
CA PHE A 268 -2.58 -8.21 20.41
C PHE A 268 -4.03 -7.78 20.60
N LEU A 269 -4.42 -7.55 21.85
CA LEU A 269 -5.77 -7.13 22.20
C LEU A 269 -6.12 -5.76 21.59
N GLU A 270 -5.19 -4.80 21.62
CA GLU A 270 -5.40 -3.47 21.00
C GLU A 270 -5.51 -3.57 19.48
N LEU A 271 -4.59 -4.28 18.81
CA LEU A 271 -4.62 -4.43 17.36
C LEU A 271 -5.92 -5.10 16.88
N THR A 272 -6.42 -6.08 17.63
CA THR A 272 -7.65 -6.78 17.25
C THR A 272 -8.92 -5.95 17.45
N GLN A 273 -8.91 -4.90 18.28
CA GLN A 273 -10.02 -3.95 18.35
C GLN A 273 -10.26 -3.28 17.00
N ASP A 274 -9.20 -2.79 16.36
CA ASP A 274 -9.27 -2.17 15.04
C ASP A 274 -9.67 -3.17 13.96
N ILE A 275 -9.13 -4.39 14.04
CA ILE A 275 -9.49 -5.46 13.10
C ILE A 275 -10.98 -5.79 13.20
N GLY A 276 -11.52 -5.94 14.40
CA GLY A 276 -12.94 -6.22 14.61
C GLY A 276 -13.84 -5.08 14.10
N HIS A 277 -13.45 -3.82 14.34
CA HIS A 277 -14.13 -2.66 13.77
C HIS A 277 -14.16 -2.71 12.24
N LYS A 278 -13.01 -2.88 11.58
CA LYS A 278 -12.89 -2.96 10.12
C LYS A 278 -13.68 -4.13 9.53
N LEU A 279 -13.70 -5.29 10.19
CA LEU A 279 -14.52 -6.44 9.77
C LEU A 279 -16.01 -6.08 9.75
N ARG A 280 -16.50 -5.36 10.78
CA ARG A 280 -17.90 -4.91 10.84
C ARG A 280 -18.22 -3.88 9.75
N VAL A 281 -17.35 -2.90 9.54
CA VAL A 281 -17.50 -1.92 8.44
C VAL A 281 -17.62 -2.60 7.09
N HIS A 282 -16.84 -3.66 6.84
CA HIS A 282 -16.88 -4.41 5.59
C HIS A 282 -17.92 -5.55 5.57
N LYS A 283 -18.70 -5.73 6.65
CA LYS A 283 -19.67 -6.83 6.80
C LYS A 283 -19.07 -8.21 6.52
N LYS A 284 -17.86 -8.44 7.05
CA LYS A 284 -17.09 -9.69 6.89
C LYS A 284 -16.80 -10.32 8.24
N CYS A 285 -16.70 -11.64 8.28
CA CYS A 285 -16.15 -12.41 9.38
C CYS A 285 -14.80 -13.01 8.96
N ALA A 286 -13.90 -13.16 9.90
CA ALA A 286 -12.65 -13.89 9.70
C ALA A 286 -12.87 -15.37 9.98
N ASP A 287 -12.40 -16.24 9.09
CA ASP A 287 -12.34 -17.70 9.26
C ASP A 287 -10.92 -18.19 9.58
N GLY A 288 -9.96 -17.28 9.60
CA GLY A 288 -8.60 -17.54 9.98
C GLY A 288 -7.88 -16.28 10.47
N VAL A 289 -6.80 -16.48 11.19
CA VAL A 289 -5.92 -15.44 11.68
C VAL A 289 -4.46 -15.73 11.29
N ALA A 290 -3.75 -14.72 10.83
CA ALA A 290 -2.31 -14.76 10.63
C ALA A 290 -1.63 -13.75 11.56
N ILE A 291 -0.45 -14.11 12.05
CA ILE A 291 0.42 -13.23 12.82
C ILE A 291 1.76 -13.11 12.12
N HIS A 292 2.31 -11.90 12.09
CA HIS A 292 3.66 -11.63 11.61
C HIS A 292 4.44 -10.96 12.73
N ILE A 293 5.51 -11.62 13.16
CA ILE A 293 6.38 -11.16 14.25
C ILE A 293 7.73 -10.82 13.65
N ARG A 294 8.23 -9.64 13.99
CA ARG A 294 9.57 -9.19 13.63
C ARG A 294 10.37 -8.90 14.89
N ASP A 295 11.50 -9.55 15.03
CA ASP A 295 12.39 -9.33 16.18
C ASP A 295 13.27 -8.08 16.03
N ASN A 296 14.06 -7.78 17.03
CA ASN A 296 14.96 -6.61 17.07
C ASN A 296 16.17 -6.75 16.14
N THR A 297 16.48 -7.96 15.64
CA THR A 297 17.48 -8.18 14.57
C THR A 297 16.92 -7.92 13.18
N LEU A 298 15.63 -7.54 13.08
CA LEU A 298 14.85 -7.33 11.88
C LEU A 298 14.50 -8.62 11.11
N PHE A 299 14.77 -9.79 11.69
CA PHE A 299 14.28 -11.04 11.14
C PHE A 299 12.79 -11.19 11.43
N SER A 300 12.03 -11.73 10.49
CA SER A 300 10.59 -11.86 10.63
C SER A 300 10.08 -13.24 10.24
N LYS A 301 9.05 -13.69 10.95
CA LYS A 301 8.32 -14.92 10.68
C LYS A 301 6.83 -14.65 10.64
N GLN A 302 6.12 -15.43 9.84
CA GLN A 302 4.67 -15.38 9.73
C GLN A 302 4.10 -16.77 9.96
N TRP A 303 3.01 -16.84 10.72
CA TRP A 303 2.24 -18.06 10.94
C TRP A 303 0.76 -17.77 10.81
N GLN A 304 -0.03 -18.78 10.52
CA GLN A 304 -1.48 -18.67 10.42
C GLN A 304 -2.18 -19.89 10.98
N THR A 305 -3.42 -19.73 11.40
CA THR A 305 -4.30 -20.80 11.84
C THR A 305 -5.75 -20.50 11.45
N ALA A 306 -6.56 -21.55 11.28
CA ALA A 306 -7.99 -21.39 11.18
C ALA A 306 -8.57 -20.97 12.55
N LEU A 307 -9.71 -20.30 12.53
CA LEU A 307 -10.53 -20.05 13.70
C LEU A 307 -11.54 -21.19 13.85
N ASP A 308 -11.99 -21.45 15.08
CA ASP A 308 -13.00 -22.51 15.34
C ASP A 308 -14.32 -22.21 14.64
N MET A 309 -14.60 -20.93 14.40
CA MET A 309 -15.77 -20.47 13.63
C MET A 309 -15.52 -19.07 13.07
N PRO A 310 -16.18 -18.69 11.96
CA PRO A 310 -16.12 -17.32 11.44
C PRO A 310 -16.59 -16.29 12.47
N THR A 311 -15.77 -15.28 12.75
CA THR A 311 -16.06 -14.28 13.79
C THR A 311 -15.59 -12.87 13.42
N GLN A 312 -16.24 -11.87 14.06
CA GLN A 312 -15.79 -10.46 14.07
C GLN A 312 -15.28 -10.05 15.47
N SER A 313 -15.33 -10.99 16.44
CA SER A 313 -14.98 -10.67 17.82
C SER A 313 -13.49 -10.40 18.00
N PRO A 314 -13.11 -9.19 18.44
CA PRO A 314 -11.71 -8.85 18.72
C PRO A 314 -11.07 -9.82 19.73
N MET A 315 -11.83 -10.20 20.75
CA MET A 315 -11.33 -11.07 21.80
C MET A 315 -11.05 -12.51 21.31
N LEU A 316 -11.94 -13.06 20.45
CA LEU A 316 -11.73 -14.41 19.91
C LEU A 316 -10.53 -14.41 18.93
N ILE A 317 -10.42 -13.40 18.09
CA ILE A 317 -9.27 -13.23 17.17
C ILE A 317 -7.96 -13.06 17.97
N ALA A 318 -7.97 -12.23 19.04
CA ALA A 318 -6.80 -12.02 19.89
C ALA A 318 -6.35 -13.32 20.57
N LYS A 319 -7.28 -14.10 21.13
CA LYS A 319 -6.97 -15.38 21.79
C LYS A 319 -6.38 -16.40 20.82
N ALA A 320 -6.96 -16.55 19.64
CA ALA A 320 -6.44 -17.46 18.62
C ALA A 320 -5.05 -17.04 18.14
N ALA A 321 -4.87 -15.74 17.87
CA ALA A 321 -3.58 -15.17 17.49
C ALA A 321 -2.51 -15.38 18.58
N PHE A 322 -2.86 -15.16 19.85
CA PHE A 322 -1.95 -15.29 20.98
C PHE A 322 -1.57 -16.76 21.25
N SER A 323 -2.54 -17.68 21.20
CA SER A 323 -2.26 -19.13 21.30
C SER A 323 -1.35 -19.62 20.18
N LEU A 324 -1.52 -19.07 18.94
CA LEU A 324 -0.62 -19.36 17.83
C LEU A 324 0.79 -18.82 18.11
N PHE A 325 0.88 -17.61 18.67
CA PHE A 325 2.14 -16.97 19.05
C PHE A 325 2.89 -17.81 20.10
N GLU A 326 2.25 -18.15 21.22
CA GLU A 326 2.84 -18.96 22.29
C GLU A 326 3.38 -20.31 21.78
N LYS A 327 2.68 -20.94 20.84
CA LYS A 327 3.11 -22.22 20.24
C LYS A 327 4.29 -22.09 19.27
N ARG A 328 4.54 -20.92 18.72
CA ARG A 328 5.46 -20.73 17.57
C ARG A 328 6.66 -19.84 17.85
N TYR A 329 6.54 -18.89 18.79
CA TYR A 329 7.62 -17.97 19.10
C TYR A 329 8.47 -18.51 20.23
N ASP A 330 9.78 -18.57 20.03
CA ASP A 330 10.74 -19.23 20.92
C ASP A 330 11.53 -18.26 21.81
N TRP A 331 11.18 -16.98 21.82
CA TRP A 331 11.81 -15.92 22.61
C TRP A 331 13.35 -15.84 22.52
N ARG A 332 13.95 -16.24 21.38
CA ARG A 332 15.39 -16.07 21.17
C ARG A 332 15.80 -14.61 21.15
N ASN A 333 14.93 -13.76 20.64
CA ASN A 333 15.15 -12.32 20.54
C ASN A 333 13.90 -11.57 21.00
N PRO A 334 14.05 -10.34 21.59
CA PRO A 334 12.93 -9.45 21.85
C PRO A 334 12.19 -9.06 20.56
N ILE A 335 10.89 -8.77 20.69
CA ILE A 335 10.03 -8.45 19.55
C ILE A 335 10.03 -6.94 19.33
N ARG A 336 10.27 -6.54 18.06
CA ARG A 336 10.24 -5.15 17.61
C ARG A 336 8.90 -4.74 17.01
N SER A 337 8.25 -5.62 16.26
CA SER A 337 6.95 -5.32 15.64
C SER A 337 6.06 -6.53 15.54
N VAL A 338 4.78 -6.27 15.65
CA VAL A 338 3.69 -7.25 15.62
C VAL A 338 2.67 -6.83 14.57
N THR A 339 2.20 -7.78 13.76
CA THR A 339 1.06 -7.59 12.88
C THR A 339 0.10 -8.75 13.07
N ILE A 340 -1.19 -8.45 13.17
CA ILE A 340 -2.28 -9.43 13.17
C ILE A 340 -3.12 -9.18 11.93
N GLN A 341 -3.54 -10.25 11.28
CA GLN A 341 -4.34 -10.19 10.06
C GLN A 341 -5.47 -11.21 10.12
N ALA A 342 -6.69 -10.75 9.99
CA ALA A 342 -7.87 -11.56 9.74
C ALA A 342 -7.86 -11.99 8.27
N ILE A 343 -7.86 -13.29 8.03
CA ILE A 343 -7.74 -13.91 6.70
C ILE A 343 -8.95 -14.81 6.43
N ASN A 344 -9.08 -15.29 5.18
CA ASN A 344 -10.18 -16.15 4.74
C ASN A 344 -11.54 -15.50 5.06
N LEU A 345 -11.71 -14.24 4.61
CA LEU A 345 -12.89 -13.47 4.94
C LEU A 345 -14.15 -14.02 4.25
N VAL A 346 -15.18 -14.30 5.04
CA VAL A 346 -16.51 -14.69 4.57
C VAL A 346 -17.53 -13.59 4.85
N PRO A 347 -18.68 -13.52 4.13
CA PRO A 347 -19.78 -12.63 4.48
C PRO A 347 -20.26 -12.88 5.92
N GLN A 348 -20.73 -11.82 6.58
CA GLN A 348 -21.15 -11.93 7.99
C GLN A 348 -22.40 -12.82 8.18
N ASP A 349 -23.19 -12.98 7.14
CA ASP A 349 -24.41 -13.78 7.09
C ASP A 349 -24.16 -15.23 6.63
N THR A 350 -22.90 -15.64 6.47
CA THR A 350 -22.53 -17.01 6.13
C THR A 350 -23.01 -17.98 7.21
N PRO A 351 -23.70 -19.06 6.85
CA PRO A 351 -24.11 -20.09 7.80
C PRO A 351 -22.90 -20.63 8.59
N ARG A 352 -23.06 -20.73 9.90
CA ARG A 352 -21.99 -21.23 10.79
C ARG A 352 -22.23 -22.71 11.07
N GLN A 353 -21.22 -23.51 10.88
CA GLN A 353 -21.22 -24.89 11.36
C GLN A 353 -20.92 -24.87 12.86
N VAL A 354 -21.84 -25.47 13.63
CA VAL A 354 -21.73 -25.53 15.09
C VAL A 354 -21.35 -26.95 15.50
N ASP A 355 -20.33 -27.05 16.35
CA ASP A 355 -19.94 -28.28 16.99
C ASP A 355 -20.79 -28.51 18.27
N LEU A 356 -21.10 -29.74 18.58
CA LEU A 356 -21.87 -30.16 19.77
C LEU A 356 -21.17 -29.77 21.10
N PHE A 357 -19.88 -29.55 21.07
CA PHE A 357 -19.06 -29.14 22.21
C PHE A 357 -18.89 -27.62 22.36
N MET A 358 -19.37 -26.84 21.38
CA MET A 358 -19.29 -25.37 21.43
C MET A 358 -20.39 -24.80 22.33
N ASN A 359 -19.99 -23.91 23.24
CA ASN A 359 -20.95 -23.14 24.03
C ASN A 359 -21.46 -21.92 23.22
N ILE A 360 -22.51 -22.16 22.43
CA ILE A 360 -23.11 -21.15 21.53
C ILE A 360 -23.58 -19.93 22.31
N GLU A 361 -24.25 -20.12 23.45
CA GLU A 361 -24.75 -19.01 24.27
C GLU A 361 -23.65 -18.05 24.71
N LYS A 362 -22.48 -18.61 25.07
CA LYS A 362 -21.32 -17.82 25.46
C LYS A 362 -20.75 -17.01 24.28
N ILE A 363 -20.74 -17.60 23.08
CA ILE A 363 -20.26 -16.94 21.87
C ILE A 363 -21.22 -15.81 21.48
N GLU A 364 -22.53 -16.06 21.43
CA GLU A 364 -23.55 -15.06 21.13
C GLU A 364 -23.56 -13.92 22.16
N LYS A 365 -23.33 -14.24 23.43
CA LYS A 365 -23.21 -13.22 24.48
C LYS A 365 -21.98 -12.33 24.23
N ALA A 366 -20.85 -12.91 23.85
CA ALA A 366 -19.64 -12.15 23.51
C ALA A 366 -19.87 -11.27 22.28
N GLU A 367 -20.49 -11.79 21.23
CA GLU A 367 -20.79 -11.00 20.03
C GLU A 367 -21.77 -9.83 20.31
N ARG A 368 -22.78 -10.06 21.14
CA ARG A 368 -23.69 -8.99 21.61
C ARG A 368 -22.95 -7.92 22.40
N LEU A 369 -22.03 -8.34 23.27
CA LEU A 369 -21.17 -7.38 24.02
C LEU A 369 -20.29 -6.58 23.07
N ASP A 370 -19.64 -7.23 22.11
CA ASP A 370 -18.79 -6.54 21.12
C ASP A 370 -19.61 -5.55 20.28
N GLN A 371 -20.84 -5.89 19.91
CA GLN A 371 -21.75 -5.00 19.20
C GLN A 371 -22.16 -3.77 20.04
N CYS A 372 -22.43 -3.99 21.32
CA CYS A 372 -22.73 -2.92 22.25
C CYS A 372 -21.54 -1.97 22.43
N ILE A 373 -20.34 -2.50 22.61
CA ILE A 373 -19.08 -1.70 22.69
C ILE A 373 -18.90 -0.89 21.42
N GLU A 374 -19.10 -1.50 20.24
CA GLU A 374 -18.98 -0.82 18.95
C GLU A 374 -19.95 0.37 18.86
N THR A 375 -21.22 0.19 19.25
CA THR A 375 -22.24 1.24 19.25
C THR A 375 -21.85 2.40 20.18
N ILE A 376 -21.31 2.10 21.35
CA ILE A 376 -20.83 3.12 22.30
C ILE A 376 -19.65 3.90 21.67
N ARG A 377 -18.70 3.20 21.07
CA ARG A 377 -17.52 3.82 20.45
C ARG A 377 -17.87 4.68 19.24
N GLN A 378 -18.82 4.26 18.41
CA GLN A 378 -19.33 5.08 17.28
C GLN A 378 -19.97 6.38 17.76
N ARG A 379 -20.64 6.37 18.91
CA ARG A 379 -21.34 7.52 19.45
C ARG A 379 -20.43 8.47 20.26
N PHE A 380 -19.50 7.93 21.01
CA PHE A 380 -18.71 8.67 22.00
C PHE A 380 -17.20 8.67 21.73
N GLY A 381 -16.76 8.04 20.63
CA GLY A 381 -15.36 7.92 20.24
C GLY A 381 -14.72 6.61 20.71
N LYS A 382 -13.63 6.23 20.02
CA LYS A 382 -12.91 4.94 20.20
C LYS A 382 -12.49 4.68 21.67
N ASN A 383 -12.11 5.72 22.38
CA ASN A 383 -11.57 5.65 23.74
C ASN A 383 -12.62 5.71 24.85
N SER A 384 -13.92 5.81 24.50
CA SER A 384 -15.02 5.90 25.49
C SER A 384 -15.18 4.65 26.33
N ILE A 385 -14.81 3.48 25.81
CA ILE A 385 -14.80 2.20 26.49
C ILE A 385 -13.61 1.37 26.05
N ARG A 386 -12.77 0.95 27.02
CA ARG A 386 -11.57 0.16 26.77
C ARG A 386 -11.47 -0.99 27.77
N ASN A 387 -10.76 -2.05 27.38
CA ASN A 387 -10.41 -3.11 28.30
C ASN A 387 -9.40 -2.58 29.34
N GLY A 388 -9.56 -2.92 30.63
CA GLY A 388 -8.73 -2.40 31.71
C GLY A 388 -7.23 -2.65 31.53
N ILE A 389 -6.83 -3.77 30.93
CA ILE A 389 -5.43 -4.09 30.64
C ILE A 389 -4.79 -3.10 29.65
N LEU A 390 -5.58 -2.42 28.82
CA LEU A 390 -5.09 -1.45 27.84
C LEU A 390 -4.76 -0.08 28.43
N PHE A 391 -4.97 0.13 29.74
CA PHE A 391 -4.52 1.32 30.46
C PHE A 391 -3.06 1.22 30.94
N GLN A 392 -2.41 0.09 30.72
CA GLN A 392 -0.98 -0.07 30.98
C GLN A 392 -0.15 0.62 29.90
N ASN A 393 1.15 0.77 30.16
CA ASN A 393 2.10 1.20 29.13
C ASN A 393 2.25 0.07 28.08
N LEU A 394 1.58 0.22 26.95
CA LEU A 394 1.56 -0.78 25.87
C LEU A 394 2.84 -0.74 25.02
N ARG A 395 3.78 0.17 25.29
CA ARG A 395 4.96 0.42 24.44
C ARG A 395 4.58 0.69 22.97
N MET A 396 3.35 1.15 22.75
CA MET A 396 2.83 1.50 21.43
C MET A 396 3.03 2.99 21.16
N PRO A 397 3.20 3.41 19.91
CA PRO A 397 3.20 4.81 19.54
C PRO A 397 1.92 5.51 20.03
N SER A 398 2.02 6.83 20.27
CA SER A 398 0.87 7.63 20.63
C SER A 398 -0.22 7.52 19.57
N GLU A 399 -1.48 7.36 20.00
CA GLU A 399 -2.62 7.28 19.10
C GLU A 399 -2.71 8.56 18.25
N LYS A 400 -2.45 8.41 16.95
CA LYS A 400 -2.84 9.40 15.94
C LYS A 400 -4.25 9.05 15.47
N PRO A 401 -5.06 10.03 15.02
CA PRO A 401 -6.35 9.73 14.43
C PRO A 401 -6.17 8.68 13.33
N GLU A 402 -7.00 7.65 13.38
CA GLU A 402 -6.88 6.52 12.46
C GLU A 402 -7.24 6.98 11.05
N ILE A 403 -6.23 7.12 10.22
CA ILE A 403 -6.41 7.47 8.82
C ILE A 403 -6.68 6.18 8.05
N THR A 404 -7.95 5.97 7.70
CA THR A 404 -8.32 4.86 6.83
C THR A 404 -7.91 5.20 5.39
N MET A 405 -6.87 4.53 4.91
CA MET A 405 -6.49 4.64 3.51
C MET A 405 -7.61 4.12 2.61
N PRO A 406 -7.89 4.78 1.47
CA PRO A 406 -8.89 4.30 0.51
C PRO A 406 -8.56 2.88 0.06
N THR A 407 -9.59 2.03 -0.05
CA THR A 407 -9.46 0.67 -0.60
C THR A 407 -8.88 0.75 -2.03
N GLY A 408 -7.88 -0.06 -2.33
CA GLY A 408 -7.16 -0.04 -3.62
C GLY A 408 -5.88 0.79 -3.62
N VAL A 409 -5.53 1.47 -2.53
CA VAL A 409 -4.33 2.32 -2.41
C VAL A 409 -3.10 1.54 -1.92
N LEU A 410 -3.31 0.36 -1.34
CA LEU A 410 -2.24 -0.57 -0.96
C LEU A 410 -2.60 -1.97 -1.49
N CYS A 411 -2.03 -2.33 -2.61
CA CYS A 411 -1.90 -3.72 -3.06
C CYS A 411 -0.47 -4.19 -2.81
#